data_56210687553eef4fb3944b9b00459f30
#
_entry.id   56210687553eef4fb3944b9b00459f30
#
_cell.length_a   1.000
_cell.length_b   1.000
_cell.length_c   1.000
_cell.angle_alpha   90.00
_cell.angle_beta   90.00
_cell.angle_gamma   90.00
#
_symmetry.space_group_name_H-M   'P 1'
#
loop_
_entity.id
_entity.type
_entity.pdbx_description
1 polymer ?
#
loop_
_entity_poly.entity_id
_entity_poly.type
_entity_poly.pdbx_seq_one_letter_code
_entity_poly.pdbx_strand_id
1 'polypeptide(L)'
;IIEKVQKLTLKNNVKFILNDNYNLALKIKVDGCHMGQLDGSHKIARMKLKKKILGITCHNSISLAEKASKDNADYLAFGSFFKSGLKPGARKADVNILKIAKKNLNSQL
;
A
#
# COMPACT_ATOMS: atom_id res chain seq x y z
N ILE A 1 16.90 12.82 -5.35
CA ILE A 1 16.87 11.48 -4.71
C ILE A 1 15.97 10.51 -5.48
N ILE A 2 14.75 10.93 -5.77
CA ILE A 2 13.78 10.08 -6.50
C ILE A 2 14.32 9.68 -7.87
N GLU A 3 14.94 10.60 -8.60
CA GLU A 3 15.49 10.32 -9.92
C GLU A 3 16.62 9.28 -9.88
N LYS A 4 17.47 9.34 -8.86
CA LYS A 4 18.54 8.35 -8.67
C LYS A 4 17.98 6.97 -8.38
N VAL A 5 16.97 6.88 -7.51
CA VAL A 5 16.32 5.63 -7.19
C VAL A 5 15.64 5.06 -8.43
N GLN A 6 14.96 5.90 -9.21
CA GLN A 6 14.28 5.49 -10.42
C GLN A 6 15.25 4.90 -11.44
N LYS A 7 16.41 5.52 -11.63
CA LYS A 7 17.44 4.99 -12.51
C LYS A 7 17.98 3.63 -12.04
N LEU A 8 18.21 3.50 -10.73
CA LEU A 8 18.67 2.24 -10.14
C LEU A 8 17.65 1.11 -10.30
N THR A 9 16.38 1.41 -10.08
CA THR A 9 15.32 0.40 -10.21
C THR A 9 15.15 -0.05 -11.66
N LEU A 10 15.20 0.88 -12.60
CA LEU A 10 15.13 0.54 -14.02
C LEU A 10 16.34 -0.31 -14.45
N LYS A 11 17.53 0.07 -14.04
CA LYS A 11 18.76 -0.64 -14.37
C LYS A 11 18.77 -2.07 -13.84
N ASN A 12 18.22 -2.27 -12.65
CA ASN A 12 18.22 -3.57 -11.97
C ASN A 12 16.90 -4.34 -12.12
N ASN A 13 16.01 -3.84 -12.95
CA ASN A 13 14.71 -4.48 -13.23
C ASN A 13 13.87 -4.71 -11.98
N VAL A 14 13.84 -3.71 -11.08
CA VAL A 14 13.11 -3.73 -9.81
C VAL A 14 11.94 -2.76 -9.91
N LYS A 15 10.80 -3.12 -9.32
CA LYS A 15 9.62 -2.24 -9.26
C LYS A 15 9.85 -1.09 -8.31
N PHE A 16 9.43 0.11 -8.72
CA PHE A 16 9.48 1.31 -7.89
C PHE A 16 8.07 1.66 -7.43
N ILE A 17 7.82 1.56 -6.12
CA ILE A 17 6.55 1.92 -5.51
C ILE A 17 6.77 3.17 -4.66
N LEU A 18 6.07 4.25 -4.98
CA LEU A 18 6.17 5.50 -4.23
C LEU A 18 5.18 5.51 -3.08
N ASN A 19 5.63 5.95 -1.90
CA ASN A 19 4.75 6.06 -0.74
C ASN A 19 3.94 7.35 -0.75
N ASP A 20 2.68 7.23 -0.36
CA ASP A 20 1.77 8.28 0.09
C ASP A 20 1.18 9.19 -0.99
N ASN A 21 1.88 9.51 -2.05
CA ASN A 21 1.44 10.55 -2.97
C ASN A 21 1.20 10.00 -4.38
N TYR A 22 -0.05 9.64 -4.69
CA TYR A 22 -0.37 9.10 -6.01
C TYR A 22 -0.26 10.14 -7.13
N ASN A 23 -0.46 11.42 -6.85
CA ASN A 23 -0.28 12.47 -7.85
C ASN A 23 1.17 12.57 -8.29
N LEU A 24 2.10 12.49 -7.34
CA LEU A 24 3.52 12.47 -7.65
C LEU A 24 3.91 11.19 -8.39
N ALA A 25 3.33 10.06 -7.99
CA ALA A 25 3.56 8.79 -8.66
C ALA A 25 3.19 8.85 -10.14
N LEU A 26 2.12 9.57 -10.47
CA LEU A 26 1.70 9.76 -11.86
C LEU A 26 2.68 10.66 -12.63
N LYS A 27 3.21 11.70 -11.97
CA LYS A 27 4.14 12.64 -12.62
C LYS A 27 5.48 12.01 -12.94
N ILE A 28 6.02 11.18 -12.06
CA ILE A 28 7.36 10.60 -12.21
C ILE A 28 7.38 9.21 -12.82
N LYS A 29 6.22 8.70 -13.24
CA LYS A 29 6.08 7.42 -13.96
C LYS A 29 6.71 6.23 -13.22
N VAL A 30 6.40 6.10 -11.94
CA VAL A 30 6.78 4.93 -11.15
C VAL A 30 5.84 3.74 -11.44
N ASP A 31 6.18 2.57 -10.93
CA ASP A 31 5.39 1.35 -11.15
C ASP A 31 4.11 1.32 -10.32
N GLY A 32 4.09 2.02 -9.21
CA GLY A 32 2.90 2.05 -8.37
C GLY A 32 3.01 3.01 -7.20
N CYS A 33 1.98 3.01 -6.38
CA CYS A 33 1.89 3.84 -5.20
C CYS A 33 1.37 3.03 -4.02
N HIS A 34 1.96 3.25 -2.85
CA HIS A 34 1.47 2.67 -1.59
C HIS A 34 0.85 3.78 -0.76
N MET A 35 -0.43 3.61 -0.42
CA MET A 35 -1.21 4.62 0.30
C MET A 35 -1.57 4.16 1.70
N GLY A 36 -1.46 5.11 2.66
CA GLY A 36 -2.03 4.95 3.98
C GLY A 36 -3.49 5.39 4.01
N GLN A 37 -4.10 5.34 5.19
CA GLN A 37 -5.51 5.68 5.34
C GLN A 37 -5.78 7.19 5.22
N LEU A 38 -4.78 8.02 5.45
CA LEU A 38 -4.91 9.48 5.42
C LEU A 38 -4.36 10.12 4.14
N ASP A 39 -4.01 9.33 3.14
CA ASP A 39 -3.34 9.83 1.94
C ASP A 39 -4.29 10.15 0.78
N GLY A 40 -5.55 10.31 1.08
CA GLY A 40 -6.58 10.64 0.11
C GLY A 40 -7.50 9.48 -0.23
N SER A 41 -8.35 9.67 -1.23
CA SER A 41 -9.30 8.65 -1.64
C SER A 41 -8.62 7.52 -2.41
N HIS A 42 -8.70 6.30 -1.90
CA HIS A 42 -8.16 5.12 -2.55
C HIS A 42 -8.91 4.81 -3.86
N LYS A 43 -10.20 5.07 -3.87
CA LYS A 43 -11.03 4.87 -5.07
C LYS A 43 -10.58 5.79 -6.20
N ILE A 44 -10.36 7.06 -5.91
CA ILE A 44 -9.87 8.04 -6.89
C ILE A 44 -8.46 7.68 -7.34
N ALA A 45 -7.59 7.29 -6.41
CA ALA A 45 -6.24 6.86 -6.73
C ALA A 45 -6.25 5.68 -7.70
N ARG A 46 -7.10 4.68 -7.45
CA ARG A 46 -7.25 3.53 -8.36
C ARG A 46 -7.63 3.97 -9.76
N MET A 47 -8.58 4.88 -9.87
CA MET A 47 -9.01 5.40 -11.16
C MET A 47 -7.87 6.10 -11.90
N LYS A 48 -7.12 6.92 -11.20
CA LYS A 48 -6.02 7.71 -11.82
C LYS A 48 -4.79 6.87 -12.12
N LEU A 49 -4.48 5.92 -11.26
CA LEU A 49 -3.33 5.02 -11.45
C LEU A 49 -3.57 3.97 -12.53
N LYS A 50 -4.81 3.71 -12.89
CA LYS A 50 -5.19 2.73 -13.91
C LYS A 50 -4.61 1.35 -13.62
N LYS A 51 -3.67 0.87 -14.43
CA LYS A 51 -3.05 -0.45 -14.28
C LYS A 51 -1.80 -0.46 -13.40
N LYS A 52 -1.40 0.69 -12.85
CA LYS A 52 -0.27 0.74 -11.95
C LYS A 52 -0.60 0.05 -10.63
N ILE A 53 0.43 -0.37 -9.92
CA ILE A 53 0.27 -1.08 -8.65
C ILE A 53 -0.25 -0.13 -7.58
N LEU A 54 -1.31 -0.53 -6.89
CA LEU A 54 -1.84 0.20 -5.74
C LEU A 54 -1.81 -0.71 -4.51
N GLY A 55 -1.04 -0.30 -3.50
CA GLY A 55 -1.03 -0.96 -2.21
C GLY A 55 -1.68 -0.07 -1.16
N ILE A 56 -2.36 -0.66 -0.21
CA ILE A 56 -3.07 0.08 0.84
C ILE A 56 -2.73 -0.50 2.21
N THR A 57 -2.37 0.39 3.14
CA THR A 57 -2.13 0.04 4.54
C THR A 57 -3.47 -0.17 5.25
N CYS A 58 -3.64 -1.34 5.83
CA CYS A 58 -4.87 -1.72 6.53
C CYS A 58 -4.70 -1.84 8.05
N HIS A 59 -3.51 -1.57 8.57
CA HIS A 59 -3.18 -1.68 9.99
C HIS A 59 -3.59 -3.06 10.54
N ASN A 60 -4.36 -3.10 11.61
CA ASN A 60 -4.89 -4.34 12.18
C ASN A 60 -6.42 -4.37 12.03
N SER A 61 -6.91 -4.19 10.79
CA SER A 61 -8.32 -4.02 10.54
C SER A 61 -8.80 -4.79 9.30
N ILE A 62 -9.65 -5.76 9.53
CA ILE A 62 -10.32 -6.48 8.43
C ILE A 62 -11.28 -5.55 7.68
N SER A 63 -11.93 -4.64 8.40
CA SER A 63 -12.82 -3.64 7.79
C SER A 63 -12.10 -2.77 6.77
N LEU A 64 -10.92 -2.28 7.11
CA LEU A 64 -10.10 -1.50 6.18
C LEU A 64 -9.62 -2.35 4.99
N ALA A 65 -9.30 -3.61 5.24
CA ALA A 65 -8.87 -4.52 4.19
C ALA A 65 -10.02 -4.83 3.21
N GLU A 66 -11.23 -5.01 3.71
CA GLU A 66 -12.41 -5.23 2.87
C GLU A 66 -12.67 -4.01 1.99
N LYS A 67 -12.59 -2.80 2.57
CA LYS A 67 -12.75 -1.57 1.81
C LYS A 67 -11.67 -1.42 0.74
N ALA A 68 -10.42 -1.69 1.09
CA ALA A 68 -9.31 -1.60 0.13
C ALA A 68 -9.48 -2.62 -1.02
N SER A 69 -9.96 -3.80 -0.71
CA SER A 69 -10.26 -4.82 -1.70
C SER A 69 -11.35 -4.36 -2.67
N LYS A 70 -12.40 -3.71 -2.15
CA LYS A 70 -13.46 -3.13 -2.97
C LYS A 70 -12.96 -1.99 -3.85
N ASP A 71 -11.96 -1.26 -3.38
CA ASP A 71 -11.32 -0.19 -4.15
C ASP A 71 -10.27 -0.73 -5.13
N ASN A 72 -10.20 -2.05 -5.29
CA ASN A 72 -9.32 -2.74 -6.24
C ASN A 72 -7.84 -2.55 -5.97
N ALA A 73 -7.44 -2.56 -4.71
CA ALA A 73 -6.02 -2.57 -4.36
C ALA A 73 -5.36 -3.85 -4.88
N ASP A 74 -4.13 -3.72 -5.34
CA ASP A 74 -3.36 -4.88 -5.80
C ASP A 74 -2.78 -5.68 -4.65
N TYR A 75 -2.46 -5.01 -3.55
CA TYR A 75 -2.02 -5.68 -2.32
C TYR A 75 -2.45 -4.90 -1.08
N LEU A 76 -2.54 -5.62 0.03
CA LEU A 76 -2.95 -5.10 1.32
C LEU A 76 -1.80 -5.29 2.31
N ALA A 77 -1.48 -4.24 3.07
CA ALA A 77 -0.43 -4.32 4.07
C ALA A 77 -1.03 -4.27 5.47
N PHE A 78 -0.74 -5.28 6.27
CA PHE A 78 -1.12 -5.35 7.68
C PHE A 78 0.12 -5.12 8.53
N GLY A 79 -0.02 -4.43 9.62
CA GLY A 79 1.11 -4.16 10.52
C GLY A 79 0.86 -2.93 11.37
N SER A 80 1.79 -2.58 12.25
CA SER A 80 2.99 -3.41 12.46
C SER A 80 2.70 -4.50 13.48
N PHE A 81 3.39 -5.62 13.37
CA PHE A 81 3.24 -6.75 14.30
C PHE A 81 4.09 -6.59 15.56
N PHE A 82 5.09 -5.72 15.50
CA PHE A 82 5.97 -5.43 16.62
C PHE A 82 5.88 -3.96 16.98
N LYS A 83 6.02 -3.65 18.28
CA LYS A 83 5.98 -2.26 18.74
C LYS A 83 7.13 -1.48 18.11
N SER A 84 6.80 -0.38 17.44
CA SER A 84 7.78 0.50 16.83
C SER A 84 8.04 1.69 17.73
N GLY A 85 9.28 1.91 18.12
CA GLY A 85 9.68 3.09 18.86
C GLY A 85 9.74 4.35 18.02
N LEU A 86 9.72 4.21 16.69
CA LEU A 86 9.82 5.33 15.75
C LEU A 86 8.48 5.97 15.42
N LYS A 87 7.38 5.28 15.70
CA LYS A 87 6.02 5.78 15.43
C LYS A 87 5.15 5.60 16.67
N PRO A 88 5.26 6.51 17.63
CA PRO A 88 4.39 6.46 18.82
C PRO A 88 2.93 6.52 18.40
N GLY A 89 2.12 5.65 18.94
CA GLY A 89 0.71 5.57 18.60
C GLY A 89 0.37 4.67 17.42
N ALA A 90 1.37 4.09 16.75
CA ALA A 90 1.10 3.09 15.72
C ALA A 90 0.46 1.85 16.36
N ARG A 91 -0.62 1.37 15.77
CA ARG A 91 -1.32 0.18 16.29
C ARG A 91 -0.51 -1.07 16.00
N LYS A 92 -0.34 -1.90 17.03
CA LYS A 92 0.27 -3.21 16.85
C LYS A 92 -0.75 -4.15 16.21
N ALA A 93 -0.42 -4.76 15.10
CA ALA A 93 -1.28 -5.73 14.45
C ALA A 93 -1.14 -7.09 15.14
N ASP A 94 -2.25 -7.82 15.19
CA ASP A 94 -2.29 -9.20 15.65
C ASP A 94 -2.02 -10.12 14.46
N VAL A 95 -1.13 -11.09 14.63
CA VAL A 95 -0.83 -12.09 13.59
C VAL A 95 -2.08 -12.82 13.10
N ASN A 96 -3.07 -13.00 13.97
CA ASN A 96 -4.32 -13.65 13.62
C ASN A 96 -5.11 -12.93 12.52
N ILE A 97 -4.90 -11.62 12.33
CA ILE A 97 -5.58 -10.87 11.28
C ILE A 97 -5.22 -11.39 9.89
N LEU A 98 -4.00 -11.88 9.69
CA LEU A 98 -3.59 -12.44 8.40
C LEU A 98 -4.39 -13.70 8.06
N LYS A 99 -4.67 -14.52 9.06
CA LYS A 99 -5.49 -15.72 8.87
C LYS A 99 -6.93 -15.37 8.54
N ILE A 100 -7.50 -14.39 9.24
CA ILE A 100 -8.86 -13.93 9.00
C ILE A 100 -8.96 -13.28 7.61
N ALA A 101 -8.00 -12.42 7.27
CA ALA A 101 -7.96 -11.76 5.98
C ALA A 101 -7.86 -12.78 4.84
N LYS A 102 -6.98 -13.76 4.97
CA LYS A 102 -6.80 -14.80 3.96
C LYS A 102 -8.06 -15.64 3.77
N LYS A 103 -8.82 -15.87 4.86
CA LYS A 103 -10.08 -16.60 4.82
C LYS A 103 -11.19 -15.79 4.16
N ASN A 104 -11.30 -14.50 4.48
CA ASN A 104 -12.41 -13.64 4.09
C ASN A 104 -12.16 -12.83 2.82
N LEU A 105 -10.91 -12.61 2.47
CA LEU A 105 -10.51 -11.79 1.34
C LEU A 105 -9.73 -12.66 0.36
N ASN A 106 -10.17 -12.72 -0.86
CA ASN A 106 -9.47 -13.47 -1.90
C ASN A 106 -8.40 -12.57 -2.54
N SER A 107 -7.58 -11.93 -1.71
CA SER A 107 -6.57 -10.95 -2.11
C SER A 107 -5.17 -11.39 -1.72
N GLN A 108 -4.16 -10.82 -2.38
CA GLN A 108 -2.76 -11.03 -2.00
C GLN A 108 -2.45 -10.26 -0.71
N LEU A 109 -1.75 -10.90 0.18
CA LEU A 109 -1.33 -10.32 1.45
C LEU A 109 0.15 -9.99 1.45
#